data_b00198a440a1b18917745e0914a1d6c0
#
_entry.id   b00198a440a1b18917745e0914a1d6c0
#
_cell.length_a   1.000
_cell.length_b   1.000
_cell.length_c   1.000
_cell.angle_alpha   90.00
_cell.angle_beta   90.00
_cell.angle_gamma   90.00
#
_symmetry.space_group_name_H-M   'P 1'
#
loop_
_entity.id
_entity.type
_entity.pdbx_description
1 polymer ?
#
loop_
_entity_poly.entity_id
_entity_poly.type
_entity_poly.pdbx_seq_one_letter_code
_entity_poly.pdbx_strand_id
1 'polypeptide(L)'
;MQNNTLSRADLSNETGIAKNVHYGDVLIKFGDVLDVSREQLPMIKDEKILDKYKASFLQNGDVIIADTAEDTTVGKCSEIAGLRDEVVLSGLHTIPYRPVEKFATGYLGYYLNSSAFHKQLIPLMQGIKVTSISKSAMQDTDIIYTKSLEEQGKIGNFFQFIDHLIT
;
A
#
# COMPACT_ATOMS: atom_id res chain seq x y z
N MET A 1 9.72 -2.32 -8.51
CA MET A 1 8.38 -2.92 -8.66
C MET A 1 7.51 -2.03 -9.53
N GLN A 2 6.52 -2.60 -10.21
CA GLN A 2 5.60 -1.91 -11.10
C GLN A 2 4.16 -2.17 -10.64
N ASN A 3 3.29 -1.17 -10.79
CA ASN A 3 1.85 -1.31 -10.67
C ASN A 3 1.25 -1.68 -12.03
N ASN A 4 0.09 -2.34 -12.04
CA ASN A 4 -0.68 -2.55 -13.27
C ASN A 4 -1.58 -1.34 -13.57
N THR A 5 -2.16 -1.34 -14.76
CA THR A 5 -2.97 -0.22 -15.27
C THR A 5 -4.45 -0.60 -15.42
N LEU A 6 -4.89 -1.67 -14.77
CA LEU A 6 -6.28 -2.11 -14.83
C LEU A 6 -7.19 -1.12 -14.11
N SER A 7 -8.22 -0.66 -14.81
CA SER A 7 -9.27 0.14 -14.22
C SER A 7 -10.22 -0.72 -13.37
N ARG A 8 -11.08 -0.11 -12.59
CA ARG A 8 -12.10 -0.83 -11.81
C ARG A 8 -13.01 -1.71 -12.68
N ALA A 9 -13.29 -1.29 -13.91
CA ALA A 9 -14.13 -2.03 -14.86
C ALA A 9 -13.45 -3.31 -15.40
N ASP A 10 -12.12 -3.38 -15.35
CA ASP A 10 -11.34 -4.54 -15.79
C ASP A 10 -11.19 -5.62 -14.71
N LEU A 11 -11.67 -5.32 -13.50
CA LEU A 11 -11.56 -6.20 -12.34
C LEU A 11 -12.90 -6.89 -12.04
N SER A 12 -12.84 -8.00 -11.30
CA SER A 12 -14.00 -8.75 -10.83
C SER A 12 -14.05 -8.74 -9.31
N ASN A 13 -15.25 -8.64 -8.74
CA ASN A 13 -15.43 -8.77 -7.29
C ASN A 13 -15.71 -10.22 -6.84
N GLU A 14 -15.88 -11.15 -7.78
CA GLU A 14 -16.29 -12.52 -7.48
C GLU A 14 -15.16 -13.53 -7.68
N THR A 15 -14.58 -13.56 -8.89
CA THR A 15 -13.62 -14.59 -9.28
C THR A 15 -12.45 -14.02 -10.08
N GLY A 16 -11.29 -14.64 -9.94
CA GLY A 16 -10.09 -14.31 -10.69
C GLY A 16 -8.91 -15.19 -10.24
N ILE A 17 -7.78 -14.94 -10.86
CA ILE A 17 -6.53 -15.68 -10.66
C ILE A 17 -5.52 -14.93 -9.79
N ALA A 18 -5.74 -13.65 -9.57
CA ALA A 18 -4.91 -12.82 -8.69
C ALA A 18 -5.75 -11.70 -8.06
N LYS A 19 -5.34 -11.24 -6.89
CA LYS A 19 -5.92 -10.09 -6.19
C LYS A 19 -5.26 -8.81 -6.66
N ASN A 20 -6.01 -7.69 -6.66
CA ASN A 20 -5.54 -6.37 -7.08
C ASN A 20 -5.76 -5.34 -5.98
N VAL A 21 -4.73 -4.57 -5.64
CA VAL A 21 -4.82 -3.46 -4.68
C VAL A 21 -4.99 -2.16 -5.46
N HIS A 22 -6.22 -1.63 -5.49
CA HIS A 22 -6.54 -0.41 -6.23
C HIS A 22 -6.38 0.82 -5.32
N TYR A 23 -5.90 1.97 -5.86
CA TYR A 23 -5.65 3.18 -5.09
C TYR A 23 -6.85 3.67 -4.29
N GLY A 24 -8.06 3.62 -4.89
CA GLY A 24 -9.29 4.05 -4.20
C GLY A 24 -9.62 3.21 -2.96
N ASP A 25 -9.25 1.91 -2.97
CA ASP A 25 -9.42 1.05 -1.79
C ASP A 25 -8.38 1.38 -0.71
N VAL A 26 -7.15 1.72 -1.10
CA VAL A 26 -6.11 2.21 -0.17
C VAL A 26 -6.56 3.52 0.50
N LEU A 27 -7.15 4.43 -0.26
CA LEU A 27 -7.60 5.72 0.29
C LEU A 27 -8.78 5.59 1.25
N ILE A 28 -9.76 4.69 0.96
CA ILE A 28 -11.07 4.71 1.60
C ILE A 28 -11.32 3.47 2.47
N LYS A 29 -10.90 2.30 2.01
CA LYS A 29 -11.32 1.02 2.60
C LYS A 29 -10.26 0.41 3.50
N PHE A 30 -9.00 0.42 3.08
CA PHE A 30 -7.93 -0.26 3.80
C PHE A 30 -7.32 0.64 4.87
N GLY A 31 -6.93 0.01 5.98
CA GLY A 31 -6.15 0.64 7.04
C GLY A 31 -4.66 0.70 6.71
N ASP A 32 -3.88 1.04 7.73
CA ASP A 32 -2.41 1.13 7.66
C ASP A 32 -1.77 -0.23 7.34
N VAL A 33 -2.43 -1.32 7.72
CA VAL A 33 -2.05 -2.70 7.41
C VAL A 33 -3.18 -3.39 6.65
N LEU A 34 -2.89 -3.88 5.46
CA LEU A 34 -3.81 -4.67 4.64
C LEU A 34 -3.52 -6.17 4.83
N ASP A 35 -4.33 -6.82 5.66
CA ASP A 35 -4.34 -8.29 5.76
C ASP A 35 -5.10 -8.88 4.57
N VAL A 36 -4.37 -9.31 3.55
CA VAL A 36 -4.95 -9.83 2.31
C VAL A 36 -5.69 -11.17 2.48
N SER A 37 -5.51 -11.84 3.62
CA SER A 37 -6.23 -13.07 3.94
C SER A 37 -7.65 -12.81 4.47
N ARG A 38 -7.90 -11.61 4.98
CA ARG A 38 -9.17 -11.20 5.60
C ARG A 38 -9.99 -10.25 4.73
N GLU A 39 -9.29 -9.47 3.90
CA GLU A 39 -9.94 -8.46 3.06
C GLU A 39 -10.38 -9.02 1.71
N GLN A 40 -11.56 -8.62 1.29
CA GLN A 40 -12.05 -8.89 -0.06
C GLN A 40 -11.45 -7.86 -1.01
N LEU A 41 -10.54 -8.35 -1.88
CA LEU A 41 -9.90 -7.55 -2.91
C LEU A 41 -10.50 -7.83 -4.29
N PRO A 42 -10.55 -6.85 -5.17
CA PRO A 42 -10.90 -7.06 -6.57
C PRO A 42 -9.93 -8.06 -7.23
N MET A 43 -10.45 -8.85 -8.16
CA MET A 43 -9.73 -9.96 -8.79
C MET A 43 -9.39 -9.66 -10.25
N ILE A 44 -8.21 -10.08 -10.67
CA ILE A 44 -7.73 -10.06 -12.06
C ILE A 44 -8.10 -11.39 -12.71
N LYS A 45 -8.67 -11.36 -13.93
CA LYS A 45 -9.06 -12.55 -14.68
C LYS A 45 -8.08 -12.92 -15.81
N ASP A 46 -7.35 -11.94 -16.35
CA ASP A 46 -6.47 -12.15 -17.51
C ASP A 46 -5.09 -12.65 -17.09
N GLU A 47 -4.76 -13.89 -17.48
CA GLU A 47 -3.46 -14.52 -17.21
C GLU A 47 -2.28 -13.73 -17.80
N LYS A 48 -2.46 -13.05 -18.94
CA LYS A 48 -1.40 -12.25 -19.57
C LYS A 48 -0.92 -11.11 -18.67
N ILE A 49 -1.79 -10.61 -17.80
CA ILE A 49 -1.44 -9.59 -16.81
C ILE A 49 -0.46 -10.18 -15.79
N LEU A 50 -0.68 -11.41 -15.34
CA LEU A 50 0.22 -12.07 -14.38
C LEU A 50 1.62 -12.24 -14.98
N ASP A 51 1.72 -12.74 -16.20
CA ASP A 51 3.01 -12.92 -16.87
C ASP A 51 3.77 -11.62 -17.01
N LYS A 52 3.07 -10.54 -17.40
CA LYS A 52 3.65 -9.20 -17.55
C LYS A 52 4.21 -8.65 -16.24
N TYR A 53 3.52 -8.87 -15.11
CA TYR A 53 3.86 -8.29 -13.82
C TYR A 53 4.47 -9.29 -12.81
N LYS A 54 4.89 -10.48 -13.26
CA LYS A 54 5.42 -11.55 -12.41
C LYS A 54 6.53 -11.09 -11.46
N ALA A 55 7.43 -10.21 -11.93
CA ALA A 55 8.51 -9.66 -11.11
C ALA A 55 8.03 -8.62 -10.07
N SER A 56 6.76 -8.26 -10.10
CA SER A 56 6.15 -7.24 -9.21
C SER A 56 5.05 -7.81 -8.32
N PHE A 57 4.95 -9.14 -8.20
CA PHE A 57 4.06 -9.75 -7.22
C PHE A 57 4.41 -9.28 -5.82
N LEU A 58 3.38 -8.87 -5.08
CA LEU A 58 3.52 -8.36 -3.73
C LEU A 58 3.91 -9.47 -2.75
N GLN A 59 4.58 -9.06 -1.69
CA GLN A 59 5.01 -9.91 -0.58
C GLN A 59 4.61 -9.26 0.75
N ASN A 60 4.57 -10.03 1.83
CA ASN A 60 4.39 -9.49 3.16
C ASN A 60 5.49 -8.46 3.48
N GLY A 61 5.09 -7.30 4.00
CA GLY A 61 5.98 -6.17 4.27
C GLY A 61 6.18 -5.20 3.10
N ASP A 62 5.67 -5.50 1.89
CA ASP A 62 5.58 -4.50 0.83
C ASP A 62 4.58 -3.42 1.22
N VAL A 63 4.81 -2.19 0.77
CA VAL A 63 3.91 -1.06 1.01
C VAL A 63 3.33 -0.57 -0.31
N ILE A 64 2.02 -0.36 -0.33
CA ILE A 64 1.29 0.20 -1.47
C ILE A 64 0.83 1.60 -1.12
N ILE A 65 1.27 2.59 -1.89
CA ILE A 65 0.99 4.00 -1.68
C ILE A 65 0.04 4.48 -2.79
N ALA A 66 -1.04 5.16 -2.44
CA ALA A 66 -1.91 5.82 -3.41
C ALA A 66 -1.20 7.07 -3.95
N ASP A 67 -0.94 7.10 -5.26
CA ASP A 67 -0.22 8.20 -5.91
C ASP A 67 -1.12 9.37 -6.31
N THR A 68 -2.43 9.22 -6.20
CA THR A 68 -3.43 10.19 -6.66
C THR A 68 -4.61 10.21 -5.69
N ALA A 69 -5.09 11.40 -5.34
CA ALA A 69 -6.31 11.65 -4.57
C ALA A 69 -6.95 12.98 -4.96
N GLU A 70 -8.20 13.22 -4.56
CA GLU A 70 -8.90 14.50 -4.78
C GLU A 70 -8.51 15.58 -3.76
N ASP A 71 -7.73 15.21 -2.75
CA ASP A 71 -7.29 16.07 -1.64
C ASP A 71 -5.86 15.73 -1.19
N THR A 72 -5.49 16.18 0.01
CA THR A 72 -4.16 15.94 0.61
C THR A 72 -3.99 14.53 1.19
N THR A 73 -4.93 13.61 1.01
CA THR A 73 -4.78 12.20 1.41
C THR A 73 -3.90 11.39 0.46
N VAL A 74 -3.49 11.97 -0.66
CA VAL A 74 -2.48 11.38 -1.54
C VAL A 74 -1.24 11.01 -0.72
N GLY A 75 -0.66 9.85 -1.01
CA GLY A 75 0.43 9.30 -0.21
C GLY A 75 -0.03 8.37 0.92
N LYS A 76 -1.35 8.26 1.19
CA LYS A 76 -1.86 7.22 2.09
C LYS A 76 -1.42 5.85 1.58
N CYS A 77 -1.05 4.99 2.51
CA CYS A 77 -0.51 3.67 2.17
C CYS A 77 -1.14 2.55 2.99
N SER A 78 -0.89 1.33 2.54
CA SER A 78 -1.17 0.10 3.29
C SER A 78 0.01 -0.84 3.19
N GLU A 79 0.48 -1.36 4.33
CA GLU A 79 1.48 -2.42 4.39
C GLU A 79 0.81 -3.77 4.15
N ILE A 80 1.36 -4.59 3.27
CA ILE A 80 0.83 -5.91 2.94
C ILE A 80 1.15 -6.92 4.03
N ALA A 81 0.13 -7.58 4.53
CA ALA A 81 0.24 -8.66 5.52
C ALA A 81 -0.70 -9.82 5.18
N GLY A 82 -0.53 -10.95 5.86
CA GLY A 82 -1.42 -12.12 5.75
C GLY A 82 -1.34 -12.87 4.43
N LEU A 83 -0.40 -12.53 3.55
CA LEU A 83 -0.22 -13.18 2.26
C LEU A 83 0.41 -14.56 2.45
N ARG A 84 -0.20 -15.58 1.85
CA ARG A 84 0.23 -16.98 1.85
C ARG A 84 0.59 -17.44 0.45
N ASP A 85 -0.37 -18.05 -0.24
CA ASP A 85 -0.17 -18.61 -1.60
C ASP A 85 -0.81 -17.75 -2.69
N GLU A 86 -1.55 -16.70 -2.30
CA GLU A 86 -2.24 -15.84 -3.25
C GLU A 86 -1.28 -14.93 -4.00
N VAL A 87 -1.56 -14.73 -5.28
CA VAL A 87 -0.91 -13.69 -6.07
C VAL A 87 -1.65 -12.37 -5.87
N VAL A 88 -0.89 -11.35 -5.48
CA VAL A 88 -1.41 -9.98 -5.28
C VAL A 88 -0.58 -9.00 -6.10
N LEU A 89 -1.25 -8.09 -6.80
CA LEU A 89 -0.63 -7.05 -7.62
C LEU A 89 -1.03 -5.65 -7.17
N SER A 90 -0.08 -4.73 -7.26
CA SER A 90 -0.32 -3.29 -7.13
C SER A 90 -1.10 -2.81 -8.35
N GLY A 91 -2.21 -2.10 -8.13
CA GLY A 91 -3.16 -1.66 -9.14
C GLY A 91 -2.89 -0.25 -9.69
N LEU A 92 -3.86 0.23 -10.46
CA LEU A 92 -3.85 1.57 -11.03
C LEU A 92 -3.69 2.64 -9.94
N HIS A 93 -2.91 3.67 -10.24
CA HIS A 93 -2.64 4.80 -9.35
C HIS A 93 -2.10 4.39 -7.97
N THR A 94 -1.23 3.38 -7.97
CA THR A 94 -0.50 2.98 -6.77
C THR A 94 1.00 2.92 -7.05
N ILE A 95 1.80 3.20 -6.02
CA ILE A 95 3.25 3.04 -6.04
C ILE A 95 3.62 1.90 -5.09
N PRO A 96 4.06 0.73 -5.62
CA PRO A 96 4.52 -0.35 -4.77
C PRO A 96 5.98 -0.17 -4.37
N TYR A 97 6.26 -0.29 -3.08
CA TYR A 97 7.59 -0.31 -2.51
C TYR A 97 7.87 -1.62 -1.78
N ARG A 98 9.07 -2.16 -2.00
CA ARG A 98 9.62 -3.25 -1.22
C ARG A 98 10.78 -2.72 -0.41
N PRO A 99 10.71 -2.75 0.93
CA PRO A 99 11.84 -2.37 1.77
C PRO A 99 13.05 -3.25 1.48
N VAL A 100 14.25 -2.66 1.47
CA VAL A 100 15.52 -3.41 1.34
C VAL A 100 15.85 -4.11 2.65
N GLU A 101 15.57 -3.43 3.78
CA GLU A 101 15.74 -3.99 5.12
C GLU A 101 14.41 -4.62 5.59
N LYS A 102 14.52 -5.59 6.49
CA LYS A 102 13.35 -6.20 7.13
C LYS A 102 12.79 -5.28 8.21
N PHE A 103 11.50 -5.07 8.19
CA PHE A 103 10.72 -4.39 9.24
C PHE A 103 9.78 -5.35 9.94
N ALA A 104 9.39 -5.02 11.16
CA ALA A 104 8.32 -5.73 11.85
C ALA A 104 6.97 -5.38 11.20
N THR A 105 6.10 -6.38 11.06
CA THR A 105 4.79 -6.22 10.43
C THR A 105 3.97 -5.11 11.08
N GLY A 106 3.39 -4.24 10.27
CA GLY A 106 2.58 -3.10 10.65
C GLY A 106 3.39 -1.82 10.93
N TYR A 107 4.69 -1.92 11.21
CA TYR A 107 5.49 -0.75 11.57
C TYR A 107 5.53 0.30 10.46
N LEU A 108 5.83 -0.13 9.22
CA LEU A 108 5.93 0.81 8.09
C LEU A 108 4.57 1.40 7.72
N GLY A 109 3.50 0.62 7.74
CA GLY A 109 2.16 1.10 7.45
C GLY A 109 1.78 2.28 8.34
N TYR A 110 1.91 2.12 9.65
CA TYR A 110 1.62 3.19 10.62
C TYR A 110 2.60 4.36 10.51
N TYR A 111 3.89 4.09 10.33
CA TYR A 111 4.89 5.15 10.22
C TYR A 111 4.64 6.03 8.99
N LEU A 112 4.44 5.44 7.82
CA LEU A 112 4.27 6.17 6.57
C LEU A 112 2.93 6.92 6.48
N ASN A 113 1.91 6.49 7.22
CA ASN A 113 0.65 7.22 7.37
C ASN A 113 0.68 8.25 8.51
N SER A 114 1.76 8.30 9.31
CA SER A 114 1.88 9.29 10.37
C SER A 114 1.96 10.72 9.82
N SER A 115 1.46 11.67 10.59
CA SER A 115 1.56 13.09 10.24
C SER A 115 3.00 13.56 10.10
N ALA A 116 3.95 12.94 10.78
CA ALA A 116 5.38 13.26 10.71
C ALA A 116 5.95 12.93 9.31
N PHE A 117 5.60 11.76 8.76
CA PHE A 117 6.02 11.40 7.40
C PHE A 117 5.20 12.14 6.34
N HIS A 118 3.88 12.21 6.50
CA HIS A 118 2.99 12.83 5.52
C HIS A 118 3.32 14.32 5.26
N LYS A 119 3.78 15.05 6.28
CA LYS A 119 4.24 16.45 6.11
C LYS A 119 5.38 16.60 5.10
N GLN A 120 6.20 15.58 4.89
CA GLN A 120 7.25 15.60 3.86
C GLN A 120 6.67 15.47 2.45
N LEU A 121 5.50 14.85 2.30
CA LEU A 121 4.85 14.65 1.02
C LEU A 121 4.17 15.92 0.50
N ILE A 122 3.63 16.76 1.41
CA ILE A 122 2.86 17.95 1.06
C ILE A 122 3.58 18.86 0.04
N PRO A 123 4.84 19.25 0.21
CA PRO A 123 5.54 20.09 -0.75
C PRO A 123 5.87 19.38 -2.08
N LEU A 124 5.76 18.07 -2.13
CA LEU A 124 6.03 17.24 -3.31
C LEU A 124 4.78 16.95 -4.13
N MET A 125 3.61 17.28 -3.60
CA MET A 125 2.32 17.09 -4.26
C MET A 125 2.13 18.06 -5.41
N GLN A 126 1.52 17.57 -6.49
CA GLN A 126 1.23 18.36 -7.70
C GLN A 126 -0.25 18.21 -8.07
N GLY A 127 -0.80 19.27 -8.65
CA GLY A 127 -2.20 19.32 -9.09
C GLY A 127 -3.05 20.30 -8.29
N ILE A 128 -4.23 20.65 -8.80
CA ILE A 128 -5.16 21.61 -8.17
C ILE A 128 -6.46 20.93 -7.75
N LYS A 129 -7.09 20.17 -8.66
CA LYS A 129 -8.34 19.43 -8.38
C LYS A 129 -8.08 17.97 -8.02
N VAL A 130 -7.09 17.39 -8.70
CA VAL A 130 -6.60 16.06 -8.41
C VAL A 130 -5.14 16.22 -8.05
N THR A 131 -4.79 15.79 -6.86
CA THR A 131 -3.43 15.86 -6.33
C THR A 131 -2.73 14.54 -6.60
N SER A 132 -1.49 14.61 -7.02
CA SER A 132 -0.67 13.43 -7.28
C SER A 132 0.74 13.58 -6.73
N ILE A 133 1.39 12.45 -6.47
CA ILE A 133 2.80 12.38 -6.10
C ILE A 133 3.49 11.35 -6.99
N SER A 134 4.66 11.69 -7.53
CA SER A 134 5.41 10.77 -8.38
C SER A 134 6.30 9.85 -7.56
N LYS A 135 6.62 8.67 -8.14
CA LYS A 135 7.58 7.75 -7.55
C LYS A 135 8.97 8.38 -7.34
N SER A 136 9.39 9.26 -8.24
CA SER A 136 10.66 9.98 -8.11
C SER A 136 10.61 11.00 -6.96
N ALA A 137 9.50 11.72 -6.78
CA ALA A 137 9.36 12.65 -5.66
C ALA A 137 9.41 11.94 -4.30
N MET A 138 8.88 10.72 -4.21
CA MET A 138 8.97 9.93 -2.98
C MET A 138 10.42 9.58 -2.58
N GLN A 139 11.37 9.61 -3.51
CA GLN A 139 12.79 9.38 -3.21
C GLN A 139 13.44 10.54 -2.45
N ASP A 140 12.82 11.69 -2.44
CA ASP A 140 13.27 12.89 -1.71
C ASP A 140 12.78 12.92 -0.25
N THR A 141 12.15 11.83 0.22
CA THR A 141 11.68 11.71 1.61
C THR A 141 12.63 10.89 2.47
N ASP A 142 12.71 11.24 3.75
CA ASP A 142 13.50 10.54 4.74
C ASP A 142 12.64 9.62 5.61
N ILE A 143 13.11 8.40 5.82
CA ILE A 143 12.51 7.45 6.77
C ILE A 143 13.45 7.33 7.98
N ILE A 144 13.01 7.87 9.12
CA ILE A 144 13.73 7.79 10.40
C ILE A 144 13.07 6.71 11.25
N TYR A 145 13.80 5.64 11.53
CA TYR A 145 13.24 4.46 12.21
C TYR A 145 14.22 3.84 13.19
N THR A 146 13.69 3.15 14.19
CA THR A 146 14.50 2.32 15.10
C THR A 146 15.01 1.06 14.40
N LYS A 147 16.25 0.67 14.65
CA LYS A 147 16.83 -0.57 14.12
C LYS A 147 16.36 -1.82 14.88
N SER A 148 15.74 -1.66 16.04
CA SER A 148 15.23 -2.77 16.84
C SER A 148 13.90 -3.30 16.29
N LEU A 149 13.92 -4.51 15.72
CA LEU A 149 12.69 -5.18 15.28
C LEU A 149 11.71 -5.44 16.44
N GLU A 150 12.23 -5.63 17.66
CA GLU A 150 11.38 -5.78 18.86
C GLU A 150 10.62 -4.50 19.16
N GLU A 151 11.29 -3.34 19.11
CA GLU A 151 10.66 -2.05 19.31
C GLU A 151 9.67 -1.73 18.20
N GLN A 152 10.03 -1.97 16.94
CA GLN A 152 9.12 -1.85 15.80
C GLN A 152 7.85 -2.70 15.99
N GLY A 153 8.02 -3.96 16.43
CA GLY A 153 6.90 -4.86 16.70
C GLY A 153 5.99 -4.35 17.82
N LYS A 154 6.56 -3.80 18.91
CA LYS A 154 5.77 -3.18 19.98
C LYS A 154 4.95 -1.99 19.48
N ILE A 155 5.56 -1.14 18.66
CA ILE A 155 4.89 0.02 18.06
C ILE A 155 3.76 -0.42 17.12
N GLY A 156 4.04 -1.32 16.18
CA GLY A 156 3.04 -1.83 15.25
C GLY A 156 1.86 -2.50 15.95
N ASN A 157 2.13 -3.39 16.92
CA ASN A 157 1.09 -4.06 17.70
C ASN A 157 0.25 -3.10 18.54
N PHE A 158 0.88 -2.04 19.09
CA PHE A 158 0.15 -1.02 19.85
C PHE A 158 -0.88 -0.31 18.97
N PHE A 159 -0.50 0.15 17.79
CA PHE A 159 -1.43 0.82 16.89
C PHE A 159 -2.50 -0.13 16.34
N GLN A 160 -2.16 -1.37 15.99
CA GLN A 160 -3.15 -2.38 15.62
C GLN A 160 -4.18 -2.62 16.73
N PHE A 161 -3.73 -2.66 17.98
CA PHE A 161 -4.62 -2.79 19.12
C PHE A 161 -5.58 -1.59 19.26
N ILE A 162 -5.07 -0.36 19.06
CA ILE A 162 -5.91 0.84 19.06
C ILE A 162 -6.96 0.77 17.95
N ASP A 163 -6.59 0.38 16.73
CA ASP A 163 -7.54 0.24 15.62
C ASP A 163 -8.67 -0.73 15.96
N HIS A 164 -8.36 -1.85 16.62
CA HIS A 164 -9.38 -2.82 17.07
C HIS A 164 -10.32 -2.30 18.17
N LEU A 165 -9.93 -1.24 18.89
CA LEU A 165 -10.80 -0.64 19.92
C LEU A 165 -11.79 0.38 19.34
N ILE A 166 -11.50 0.94 18.16
CA ILE A 166 -12.32 2.00 17.55
C ILE A 166 -13.14 1.52 16.34
N THR A 167 -12.97 0.28 15.90
CA THR A 167 -13.76 -0.38 14.86
C THR A 167 -14.70 -1.39 15.47
#